data_0cb38fa0347da1c5b8d3172e4506adf6
#
_entry.id   0cb38fa0347da1c5b8d3172e4506adf6
#
_cell.length_a   1.000
_cell.length_b   1.000
_cell.length_c   1.000
_cell.angle_alpha   90.00
_cell.angle_beta   90.00
_cell.angle_gamma   90.00
#
_symmetry.space_group_name_H-M   'P 1'
#
loop_
_entity.id
_entity.type
_entity.pdbx_description
1 polymer ?
#
loop_
_entity_poly.entity_id
_entity_poly.type
_entity_poly.pdbx_seq_one_letter_code
_entity_poly.pdbx_strand_id
1 'polypeptide(L)' 'MSMGADRVRETFNPSKDDMVTKLKRYTADLIDLCEDLKPLDPRLASLAQTAYEEAAMWAVKAATTKKP' A
#
# COMPACT_ATOMS: atom_id res chain seq x y z
N MET A 1 -12.06 8.39 8.69
CA MET A 1 -11.19 9.53 8.42
C MET A 1 -11.63 10.72 9.22
N SER A 2 -10.71 11.44 9.82
CA SER A 2 -11.06 12.53 10.70
C SER A 2 -11.34 13.82 9.91
N MET A 3 -12.23 14.62 10.44
CA MET A 3 -12.52 15.92 9.86
C MET A 3 -11.31 16.83 9.88
N GLY A 4 -10.53 16.78 10.94
CA GLY A 4 -9.35 17.58 11.02
C GLY A 4 -8.35 17.25 9.94
N ALA A 5 -8.14 15.97 9.67
CA ALA A 5 -7.24 15.55 8.61
C ALA A 5 -7.76 16.02 7.25
N ASP A 6 -9.07 15.98 7.04
CA ASP A 6 -9.64 16.43 5.80
C ASP A 6 -9.44 17.92 5.59
N ARG A 7 -9.59 18.70 6.64
CA ARG A 7 -9.40 20.13 6.53
C ARG A 7 -7.96 20.50 6.23
N VAL A 8 -7.05 19.83 6.90
CA VAL A 8 -5.64 20.08 6.64
C VAL A 8 -5.30 19.72 5.21
N ARG A 9 -5.91 18.63 4.70
CA ARG A 9 -5.65 18.20 3.36
C ARG A 9 -6.26 19.08 2.27
N GLU A 10 -7.13 19.98 2.63
CA GLU A 10 -7.69 20.89 1.63
C GLU A 10 -6.62 21.61 0.84
N THR A 11 -5.51 21.88 1.49
CA THR A 11 -4.41 22.57 0.85
C THR A 11 -3.30 21.64 0.42
N PHE A 12 -3.51 20.34 0.55
CA PHE A 12 -2.49 19.35 0.26
C PHE A 12 -3.04 18.26 -0.65
N ASN A 13 -2.48 18.19 -1.84
CA ASN A 13 -2.81 17.13 -2.79
C ASN A 13 -1.56 16.33 -3.06
N PRO A 14 -1.48 15.10 -2.54
CA PRO A 14 -0.31 14.27 -2.82
C PRO A 14 -0.23 14.01 -4.31
N SER A 15 0.96 14.11 -4.85
CA SER A 15 1.18 13.81 -6.24
C SER A 15 1.02 12.31 -6.45
N LYS A 16 0.84 11.91 -7.72
CA LYS A 16 0.77 10.49 -8.05
C LYS A 16 2.06 9.79 -7.63
N ASP A 17 3.20 10.45 -7.81
CA ASP A 17 4.48 9.87 -7.44
C ASP A 17 4.55 9.63 -5.93
N ASP A 18 4.03 10.56 -5.13
CA ASP A 18 4.01 10.38 -3.68
C ASP A 18 3.15 9.20 -3.29
N MET A 19 1.99 9.04 -3.93
CA MET A 19 1.11 7.93 -3.64
C MET A 19 1.75 6.59 -4.02
N VAL A 20 2.38 6.54 -5.18
CA VAL A 20 3.06 5.33 -5.63
C VAL A 20 4.19 4.97 -4.67
N THR A 21 4.97 5.97 -4.27
CA THR A 21 6.07 5.76 -3.33
C THR A 21 5.56 5.20 -2.01
N LYS A 22 4.48 5.77 -1.48
CA LYS A 22 3.89 5.29 -0.22
C LYS A 22 3.36 3.88 -0.36
N LEU A 23 2.65 3.59 -1.46
CA LEU A 23 2.11 2.25 -1.68
C LEU A 23 3.22 1.22 -1.72
N LYS A 24 4.30 1.52 -2.41
CA LYS A 24 5.42 0.59 -2.50
C LYS A 24 6.10 0.39 -1.15
N ARG A 25 6.28 1.47 -0.40
CA ARG A 25 6.95 1.38 0.89
C ARG A 25 6.11 0.63 1.90
N TYR A 26 4.83 0.96 2.00
CA TYR A 26 3.96 0.28 2.96
C TYR A 26 3.80 -1.19 2.60
N THR A 27 3.72 -1.50 1.31
CA THR A 27 3.64 -2.88 0.86
C THR A 27 4.90 -3.66 1.24
N ALA A 28 6.07 -3.05 1.03
CA ALA A 28 7.31 -3.70 1.40
C ALA A 28 7.34 -3.98 2.91
N ASP A 29 6.88 -3.04 3.72
CA ASP A 29 6.82 -3.23 5.17
C ASP A 29 5.88 -4.38 5.53
N LEU A 30 4.73 -4.48 4.88
CA LEU A 30 3.79 -5.56 5.12
C LEU A 30 4.38 -6.92 4.73
N ILE A 31 5.07 -6.96 3.60
CA ILE A 31 5.72 -8.19 3.15
C ILE A 31 6.80 -8.61 4.14
N ASP A 32 7.56 -7.64 4.67
CA ASP A 32 8.58 -7.93 5.67
C ASP A 32 7.95 -8.47 6.94
N LEU A 33 6.82 -7.93 7.38
CA LEU A 33 6.10 -8.47 8.54
C LEU A 33 5.67 -9.90 8.30
N CYS A 34 5.23 -10.21 7.09
CA CYS A 34 4.84 -11.57 6.76
C CYS A 34 6.03 -12.52 6.79
N GLU A 35 7.23 -12.02 6.46
CA GLU A 35 8.43 -12.82 6.57
C GLU A 35 8.63 -13.27 8.02
N ASP A 36 8.34 -12.37 8.96
CA ASP A 36 8.46 -12.68 10.39
C ASP A 36 7.40 -13.69 10.85
N LEU A 37 6.34 -13.88 10.10
CA LEU A 37 5.29 -14.84 10.41
C LEU A 37 5.59 -16.24 9.89
N LYS A 38 6.58 -16.39 9.03
CA LYS A 38 6.89 -17.71 8.44
C LYS A 38 7.23 -18.78 9.46
N PRO A 39 7.90 -18.46 10.58
CA PRO A 39 8.12 -19.50 11.62
C PRO A 39 6.82 -20.03 12.21
N LEU A 40 5.74 -19.24 12.18
CA LEU A 40 4.44 -19.67 12.70
C LEU A 40 3.69 -20.51 11.67
N ASP A 41 3.65 -20.04 10.43
CA ASP A 41 2.97 -20.73 9.35
C ASP A 41 3.54 -20.23 8.01
N PRO A 42 4.52 -20.94 7.46
CA PRO A 42 5.17 -20.47 6.23
C PRO A 42 4.24 -20.40 5.03
N ARG A 43 3.27 -21.32 4.95
CA ARG A 43 2.37 -21.33 3.80
C ARG A 43 1.43 -20.13 3.83
N LEU A 44 0.80 -19.90 4.98
CA LEU A 44 -0.11 -18.76 5.11
C LEU A 44 0.63 -17.45 4.96
N ALA A 45 1.84 -17.34 5.53
CA ALA A 45 2.64 -16.13 5.40
C ALA A 45 2.99 -15.86 3.94
N SER A 46 3.35 -16.90 3.19
CA SER A 46 3.67 -16.73 1.76
C SER A 46 2.45 -16.34 0.95
N LEU A 47 1.29 -16.91 1.27
CA LEU A 47 0.04 -16.51 0.60
C LEU A 47 -0.27 -15.05 0.85
N ALA A 48 -0.05 -14.61 2.09
CA ALA A 48 -0.28 -13.20 2.44
C ALA A 48 0.67 -12.29 1.65
N GLN A 49 1.94 -12.66 1.55
CA GLN A 49 2.90 -11.88 0.79
C GLN A 49 2.48 -11.72 -0.67
N THR A 50 2.05 -12.81 -1.28
CA THR A 50 1.59 -12.77 -2.67
C THR A 50 0.37 -11.88 -2.81
N ALA A 51 -0.56 -11.96 -1.87
CA ALA A 51 -1.77 -11.13 -1.91
C ALA A 51 -1.43 -9.64 -1.75
N TYR A 52 -0.48 -9.31 -0.89
CA TYR A 52 -0.05 -7.92 -0.74
C TYR A 52 0.61 -7.41 -2.01
N GLU A 53 1.43 -8.23 -2.64
CA GLU A 53 2.06 -7.84 -3.91
C GLU A 53 1.01 -7.58 -4.98
N GLU A 54 0.01 -8.42 -5.05
CA GLU A 54 -1.06 -8.25 -6.02
C GLU A 54 -1.87 -7.00 -5.73
N ALA A 55 -2.22 -6.79 -4.45
CA ALA A 55 -2.97 -5.61 -4.07
C ALA A 55 -2.19 -4.33 -4.40
N ALA A 56 -0.89 -4.34 -4.15
CA ALA A 56 -0.06 -3.18 -4.46
C ALA A 56 -0.03 -2.88 -5.95
N MET A 57 0.00 -3.91 -6.78
CA MET A 57 -0.03 -3.74 -8.23
C MET A 57 -1.31 -3.04 -8.66
N TRP A 58 -2.44 -3.47 -8.13
CA TRP A 58 -3.71 -2.85 -8.47
C TRP A 58 -3.79 -1.42 -7.94
N ALA A 59 -3.30 -1.19 -6.73
CA ALA A 59 -3.32 0.13 -6.12
C ALA A 59 -2.44 1.12 -6.91
N VAL A 60 -1.25 0.70 -7.32
CA VAL A 60 -0.38 1.54 -8.12
C VAL A 60 -1.02 1.85 -9.47
N LYS A 61 -1.67 0.84 -10.05
CA LYS A 61 -2.36 1.05 -11.31
C LYS A 61 -3.46 2.09 -11.17
N ALA A 62 -4.22 2.01 -10.07
CA ALA A 62 -5.26 2.99 -9.81
C ALA A 62 -4.69 4.38 -9.61
N ALA A 63 -3.58 4.48 -8.88
CA ALA A 63 -2.94 5.76 -8.59
C ALA A 63 -2.39 6.43 -9.86
N THR A 64 -2.04 5.64 -10.86
CA THR A 64 -1.44 6.15 -12.09
C THR A 64 -2.43 6.22 -13.25
N THR A 65 -3.68 5.86 -13.01
CA THR A 65 -4.71 5.93 -14.06
C THR A 65 -5.01 7.39 -14.38
N LYS A 66 -5.00 7.70 -15.67
CA LYS A 66 -5.40 9.03 -16.12
C LYS A 66 -6.91 9.07 -16.27
N LYS A 67 -7.50 10.11 -15.75
CA LYS A 67 -8.92 10.30 -15.93
C LYS A 67 -9.18 11.02 -17.25
N PRO A 68 -10.29 10.69 -17.90
CA PRO A 68 -10.67 11.36 -19.15
C PRO A 68 -10.91 12.85 -18.96
#